data_c3d39528c1493e9c818aeacb396a69cb
#
_entry.id   c3d39528c1493e9c818aeacb396a69cb
#
_cell.length_a   1.000
_cell.length_b   1.000
_cell.length_c   1.000
_cell.angle_alpha   90.00
_cell.angle_beta   90.00
_cell.angle_gamma   90.00
#
_symmetry.space_group_name_H-M   'P 1'
#
loop_
_entity.id
_entity.type
_entity.pdbx_description
1 polymer ?
#
loop_
_entity_poly.entity_id
_entity_poly.type
_entity_poly.pdbx_seq_one_letter_code
_entity_poly.pdbx_strand_id
1 'polypeptide(L)'
;MLLKKSLTAAVLFTALLGASAAFAHAHLKSAQPAADSNVAAPKDLRLTFSEGVEATFTKVSLSKDGTEIAIKGLETPDANKKTLVVTPAAPLASGTYKVEWHAVSVDTHKSEGTYSFKVGQ
;
A
#
# COMPACT_ATOMS: atom_id res chain seq x y z
N MET A 1 -56.22 0.70 -1.22
CA MET A 1 -55.78 1.50 -0.11
C MET A 1 -54.67 0.89 0.73
N LEU A 2 -54.65 -0.40 0.85
CA LEU A 2 -53.64 -1.10 1.66
C LEU A 2 -52.39 -1.38 0.90
N LEU A 3 -52.36 -1.15 -0.40
CA LEU A 3 -51.24 -1.47 -1.28
C LEU A 3 -50.06 -0.49 -1.18
N LYS A 4 -50.26 0.64 -0.52
CA LYS A 4 -49.21 1.66 -0.43
C LYS A 4 -48.16 1.37 0.63
N LYS A 5 -48.39 0.42 1.51
CA LYS A 5 -47.49 0.12 2.61
C LYS A 5 -46.36 -0.85 2.27
N SER A 6 -46.46 -1.54 1.15
CA SER A 6 -45.48 -2.57 0.84
C SER A 6 -44.32 -2.07 -0.03
N LEU A 7 -44.36 -0.83 -0.53
CA LEU A 7 -43.32 -0.29 -1.39
C LEU A 7 -42.13 0.33 -0.63
N THR A 8 -42.32 0.61 0.64
CA THR A 8 -41.27 1.32 1.41
C THR A 8 -40.20 0.41 1.96
N ALA A 9 -40.45 -0.88 2.06
CA ALA A 9 -39.50 -1.83 2.64
C ALA A 9 -38.41 -2.27 1.68
N ALA A 10 -38.64 -2.17 0.37
CA ALA A 10 -37.68 -2.63 -0.63
C ALA A 10 -36.50 -1.68 -0.85
N VAL A 11 -36.65 -0.42 -0.52
CA VAL A 11 -35.61 0.61 -0.76
C VAL A 11 -34.53 0.56 0.30
N LEU A 12 -34.84 0.17 1.51
CA LEU A 12 -33.86 0.09 2.61
C LEU A 12 -32.88 -1.08 2.46
N PHE A 13 -33.28 -2.12 1.78
CA PHE A 13 -32.44 -3.30 1.60
C PHE A 13 -31.31 -3.09 0.60
N THR A 14 -31.51 -2.23 -0.38
CA THR A 14 -30.52 -1.98 -1.43
C THR A 14 -29.34 -1.14 -0.93
N ALA A 15 -29.55 -0.28 0.06
CA ALA A 15 -28.52 0.60 0.60
C ALA A 15 -27.50 -0.14 1.46
N LEU A 16 -27.87 -1.28 2.07
CA LEU A 16 -26.96 -2.05 2.91
C LEU A 16 -25.96 -2.91 2.12
N LEU A 17 -26.28 -3.27 0.89
CA LEU A 17 -25.42 -4.12 0.08
C LEU A 17 -24.26 -3.37 -0.55
N GLY A 18 -24.35 -2.04 -0.70
CA GLY A 18 -23.29 -1.24 -1.33
C GLY A 18 -22.17 -0.85 -0.38
N ALA A 19 -22.33 -1.00 0.94
CA ALA A 19 -21.37 -0.49 1.92
C ALA A 19 -20.25 -1.49 2.27
N SER A 20 -20.40 -2.78 1.98
CA SER A 20 -19.49 -3.82 2.47
C SER A 20 -18.28 -4.08 1.58
N ALA A 21 -18.24 -3.57 0.35
CA ALA A 21 -17.18 -3.88 -0.60
C ALA A 21 -15.93 -3.00 -0.43
N ALA A 22 -16.00 -1.92 0.35
CA ALA A 22 -14.96 -0.89 0.38
C ALA A 22 -13.76 -1.23 1.27
N PHE A 23 -13.79 -2.31 2.07
CA PHE A 23 -12.77 -2.57 3.08
C PHE A 23 -11.91 -3.80 2.80
N ALA A 24 -11.94 -4.31 1.57
CA ALA A 24 -11.30 -5.58 1.24
C ALA A 24 -9.83 -5.46 0.84
N HIS A 25 -9.27 -4.25 0.70
CA HIS A 25 -7.92 -4.05 0.18
C HIS A 25 -7.03 -3.35 1.18
N ALA A 26 -5.76 -3.77 1.23
CA ALA A 26 -4.74 -3.04 1.97
C ALA A 26 -4.43 -1.73 1.24
N HIS A 27 -4.57 -0.61 1.95
CA HIS A 27 -4.21 0.70 1.43
C HIS A 27 -2.93 1.16 2.08
N LEU A 28 -2.08 1.86 1.34
CA LEU A 28 -0.89 2.47 1.90
C LEU A 28 -1.32 3.67 2.75
N LYS A 29 -1.10 3.58 4.05
CA LYS A 29 -1.45 4.64 5.00
C LYS A 29 -0.33 5.65 5.14
N SER A 30 0.92 5.19 5.16
CA SER A 30 2.08 6.06 5.30
C SER A 30 3.32 5.34 4.79
N ALA A 31 4.35 6.10 4.51
CA ALA A 31 5.63 5.57 4.07
C ALA A 31 6.76 6.40 4.68
N GLN A 32 7.94 5.77 4.84
CA GLN A 32 9.18 6.43 5.22
C GLN A 32 10.27 5.96 4.27
N PRO A 33 10.84 6.83 3.45
CA PRO A 33 10.53 8.26 3.31
C PRO A 33 9.09 8.50 2.86
N ALA A 34 8.52 9.61 3.30
CA ALA A 34 7.17 9.98 2.91
C ALA A 34 7.10 10.40 1.43
N ALA A 35 5.93 10.27 0.83
CA ALA A 35 5.70 10.74 -0.53
C ALA A 35 6.07 12.21 -0.64
N ASP A 36 6.78 12.55 -1.72
CA ASP A 36 7.20 13.91 -2.05
C ASP A 36 8.17 14.55 -1.05
N SER A 37 8.76 13.77 -0.16
CA SER A 37 9.77 14.25 0.80
C SER A 37 11.16 14.29 0.18
N ASN A 38 12.05 15.01 0.84
CA ASN A 38 13.46 15.10 0.48
C ASN A 38 14.25 14.77 1.75
N VAL A 39 15.00 13.68 1.73
CA VAL A 39 15.60 13.10 2.93
C VAL A 39 17.06 12.72 2.70
N ALA A 40 17.81 12.55 3.79
CA ALA A 40 19.10 11.89 3.73
C ALA A 40 18.90 10.42 3.35
N ALA A 41 19.93 9.76 2.80
CA ALA A 41 19.81 8.39 2.33
C ALA A 41 19.30 7.45 3.44
N PRO A 42 18.11 6.86 3.30
CA PRO A 42 17.60 5.92 4.28
C PRO A 42 18.24 4.54 4.08
N LYS A 43 18.33 3.77 5.15
CA LYS A 43 18.84 2.39 5.08
C LYS A 43 17.81 1.42 4.52
N ASP A 44 16.54 1.71 4.78
CA ASP A 44 15.43 0.92 4.27
C ASP A 44 14.24 1.84 4.01
N LEU A 45 13.25 1.30 3.33
CA LEU A 45 11.96 1.96 3.14
C LEU A 45 10.94 1.22 3.97
N ARG A 46 10.01 1.95 4.58
CA ARG A 46 8.96 1.35 5.39
C ARG A 46 7.61 1.80 4.85
N LEU A 47 6.81 0.83 4.45
CA LEU A 47 5.47 1.05 3.92
C LEU A 47 4.47 0.49 4.93
N THR A 48 3.61 1.37 5.46
CA THR A 48 2.59 0.96 6.43
C THR A 48 1.23 0.92 5.77
N PHE A 49 0.60 -0.23 5.83
CA PHE A 49 -0.69 -0.50 5.19
C PHE A 49 -1.82 -0.52 6.21
N SER A 50 -3.04 -0.34 5.72
CA SER A 50 -4.25 -0.41 6.55
C SER A 50 -4.53 -1.81 7.08
N GLU A 51 -4.03 -2.84 6.39
CA GLU A 51 -4.16 -4.24 6.75
C GLU A 51 -2.82 -4.95 6.59
N GLY A 52 -2.68 -6.11 7.21
CA GLY A 52 -1.48 -6.92 7.06
C GLY A 52 -1.28 -7.37 5.62
N VAL A 53 -0.02 -7.43 5.19
CA VAL A 53 0.35 -7.88 3.85
C VAL A 53 1.29 -9.09 3.94
N GLU A 54 1.25 -9.93 2.92
CA GLU A 54 2.11 -11.10 2.82
C GLU A 54 3.36 -10.74 2.00
N ALA A 55 4.49 -10.59 2.68
CA ALA A 55 5.75 -10.20 2.03
C ALA A 55 6.13 -11.16 0.89
N THR A 56 5.86 -12.45 1.07
CA THR A 56 6.17 -13.48 0.07
C THR A 56 5.46 -13.26 -1.26
N PHE A 57 4.27 -12.69 -1.23
CA PHE A 57 3.46 -12.47 -2.43
C PHE A 57 3.40 -11.02 -2.86
N THR A 58 4.02 -10.12 -2.09
CA THR A 58 4.05 -8.70 -2.38
C THR A 58 5.29 -8.36 -3.18
N LYS A 59 5.18 -7.43 -4.12
CA LYS A 59 6.30 -6.96 -4.94
C LYS A 59 6.47 -5.46 -4.80
N VAL A 60 7.72 -5.03 -4.77
CA VAL A 60 8.08 -3.62 -4.75
C VAL A 60 9.17 -3.40 -5.78
N SER A 61 8.98 -2.41 -6.63
CA SER A 61 10.01 -1.93 -7.56
C SER A 61 10.47 -0.56 -7.13
N LEU A 62 11.77 -0.36 -7.11
CA LEU A 62 12.39 0.91 -6.79
C LEU A 62 13.20 1.37 -8.00
N SER A 63 13.03 2.61 -8.43
CA SER A 63 13.83 3.18 -9.51
C SER A 63 14.33 4.56 -9.11
N LYS A 64 15.48 4.92 -9.65
CA LYS A 64 16.11 6.22 -9.47
C LYS A 64 16.28 6.86 -10.82
N ASP A 65 15.64 8.00 -11.04
CA ASP A 65 15.72 8.74 -12.31
C ASP A 65 15.49 7.82 -13.53
N GLY A 66 14.52 6.89 -13.38
CA GLY A 66 14.15 5.96 -14.43
C GLY A 66 14.94 4.66 -14.47
N THR A 67 15.99 4.52 -13.67
CA THR A 67 16.82 3.31 -13.63
C THR A 67 16.42 2.43 -12.43
N GLU A 68 16.18 1.16 -12.68
CA GLU A 68 15.80 0.22 -11.64
C GLU A 68 16.91 0.03 -10.60
N ILE A 69 16.53 0.02 -9.33
CA ILE A 69 17.43 -0.18 -8.19
C ILE A 69 17.11 -1.55 -7.59
N ALA A 70 18.13 -2.37 -7.42
CA ALA A 70 17.97 -3.71 -6.87
C ALA A 70 17.53 -3.66 -5.41
N ILE A 71 16.60 -4.53 -5.05
CA ILE A 71 16.11 -4.70 -3.69
C ILE A 71 16.65 -6.03 -3.15
N LYS A 72 17.23 -5.98 -1.96
CA LYS A 72 17.79 -7.13 -1.28
C LYS A 72 16.73 -8.00 -0.61
N GLY A 73 15.68 -7.38 -0.06
CA GLY A 73 14.66 -8.14 0.64
C GLY A 73 13.43 -7.31 1.00
N LEU A 74 12.36 -8.06 1.24
CA LEU A 74 11.09 -7.54 1.76
C LEU A 74 10.73 -8.38 2.98
N GLU A 75 10.34 -7.72 4.08
CA GLU A 75 9.89 -8.42 5.27
C GLU A 75 8.80 -7.64 6.00
N THR A 76 8.02 -8.35 6.78
CA THR A 76 7.03 -7.77 7.67
C THR A 76 7.40 -8.15 9.10
N PRO A 77 8.18 -7.31 9.79
CA PRO A 77 8.74 -7.69 11.10
C PRO A 77 7.71 -7.76 12.22
N ASP A 78 6.60 -7.03 12.11
CA ASP A 78 5.59 -7.01 13.15
C ASP A 78 4.59 -8.15 12.99
N ALA A 79 4.03 -8.61 14.11
CA ALA A 79 3.08 -9.71 14.11
C ALA A 79 1.81 -9.39 13.29
N ASN A 80 1.40 -8.12 13.24
CA ASN A 80 0.23 -7.71 12.46
C ASN A 80 0.50 -7.57 10.96
N LYS A 81 1.76 -7.66 10.54
CA LYS A 81 2.20 -7.60 9.13
C LYS A 81 1.77 -6.32 8.39
N LYS A 82 1.52 -5.25 9.10
CA LYS A 82 1.07 -3.99 8.49
C LYS A 82 2.21 -3.13 7.97
N THR A 83 3.42 -3.32 8.48
CA THR A 83 4.60 -2.59 8.00
C THR A 83 5.47 -3.50 7.16
N LEU A 84 5.67 -3.10 5.90
CA LEU A 84 6.56 -3.79 4.98
C LEU A 84 7.89 -3.02 4.95
N VAL A 85 8.98 -3.72 5.27
CA VAL A 85 10.33 -3.15 5.22
C VAL A 85 10.98 -3.58 3.92
N VAL A 86 11.40 -2.59 3.13
CA VAL A 86 12.06 -2.79 1.83
C VAL A 86 13.52 -2.42 2.01
N THR A 87 14.42 -3.38 1.81
CA THR A 87 15.86 -3.17 1.97
C THR A 87 16.53 -3.10 0.60
N PRO A 88 17.08 -1.94 0.20
CA PRO A 88 17.86 -1.84 -1.03
C PRO A 88 19.12 -2.70 -0.95
N ALA A 89 19.58 -3.18 -2.10
CA ALA A 89 20.78 -4.01 -2.16
C ALA A 89 22.07 -3.21 -1.92
N ALA A 90 22.03 -1.89 -2.10
CA ALA A 90 23.17 -1.00 -1.89
C ALA A 90 22.68 0.32 -1.32
N PRO A 91 23.56 1.15 -0.71
CA PRO A 91 23.18 2.48 -0.25
C PRO A 91 22.58 3.32 -1.37
N LEU A 92 21.55 4.10 -1.04
CA LEU A 92 20.87 4.93 -2.01
C LEU A 92 21.65 6.22 -2.29
N ALA A 93 21.95 6.45 -3.56
CA ALA A 93 22.62 7.68 -3.99
C ALA A 93 21.61 8.82 -4.08
N SER A 94 22.10 10.06 -4.17
CA SER A 94 21.25 11.24 -4.39
C SER A 94 20.48 11.10 -5.69
N GLY A 95 19.21 11.50 -5.67
CA GLY A 95 18.36 11.45 -6.84
C GLY A 95 16.89 11.40 -6.50
N THR A 96 16.07 11.28 -7.53
CA THR A 96 14.62 11.14 -7.40
C THR A 96 14.24 9.66 -7.54
N TYR A 97 13.58 9.15 -6.51
CA TYR A 97 13.18 7.74 -6.44
C TYR A 97 11.68 7.58 -6.64
N LYS A 98 11.33 6.54 -7.37
CA LYS A 98 9.93 6.13 -7.52
C LYS A 98 9.77 4.73 -6.92
N VAL A 99 8.75 4.58 -6.10
CA VAL A 99 8.37 3.29 -5.51
C VAL A 99 7.07 2.84 -6.15
N GLU A 100 7.05 1.64 -6.67
CA GLU A 100 5.86 1.01 -7.22
C GLU A 100 5.62 -0.28 -6.46
N TRP A 101 4.46 -0.42 -5.86
CA TRP A 101 4.17 -1.58 -5.02
C TRP A 101 2.92 -2.32 -5.48
N HIS A 102 2.97 -3.65 -5.34
CA HIS A 102 1.86 -4.55 -5.60
C HIS A 102 1.74 -5.45 -4.37
N ALA A 103 0.75 -5.18 -3.54
CA ALA A 103 0.58 -5.86 -2.27
C ALA A 103 -0.50 -6.93 -2.35
N VAL A 104 -0.25 -8.02 -1.63
CA VAL A 104 -1.27 -9.05 -1.38
C VAL A 104 -1.50 -9.04 0.12
N SER A 105 -2.74 -8.75 0.52
CA SER A 105 -3.09 -8.72 1.94
C SER A 105 -3.22 -10.13 2.52
N VAL A 106 -3.24 -10.22 3.86
CA VAL A 106 -3.35 -11.51 4.53
C VAL A 106 -4.66 -12.23 4.20
N ASP A 107 -5.68 -11.51 3.77
CA ASP A 107 -6.95 -12.08 3.30
C ASP A 107 -6.98 -12.31 1.78
N THR A 108 -5.83 -12.27 1.12
CA THR A 108 -5.61 -12.59 -0.30
C THR A 108 -6.12 -11.57 -1.31
N HIS A 109 -6.45 -10.35 -0.91
CA HIS A 109 -6.82 -9.28 -1.82
C HIS A 109 -5.58 -8.55 -2.35
N LYS A 110 -5.64 -8.10 -3.60
CA LYS A 110 -4.53 -7.40 -4.26
C LYS A 110 -4.81 -5.90 -4.33
N SER A 111 -3.74 -5.12 -4.14
CA SER A 111 -3.78 -3.67 -4.30
C SER A 111 -2.44 -3.20 -4.83
N GLU A 112 -2.41 -2.00 -5.39
CA GLU A 112 -1.18 -1.44 -5.95
C GLU A 112 -1.17 0.08 -5.86
N GLY A 113 0.01 0.66 -5.94
CA GLY A 113 0.18 2.10 -5.94
C GLY A 113 1.60 2.50 -6.24
N THR A 114 1.80 3.82 -6.34
CA THR A 114 3.12 4.41 -6.58
C THR A 114 3.27 5.68 -5.74
N TYR A 115 4.51 6.02 -5.41
CA TYR A 115 4.86 7.32 -4.84
C TYR A 115 6.33 7.61 -5.13
N SER A 116 6.74 8.84 -4.89
CA SER A 116 8.12 9.29 -5.14
C SER A 116 8.68 10.05 -3.96
N PHE A 117 9.99 10.05 -3.82
CA PHE A 117 10.72 10.84 -2.84
C PHE A 117 12.10 11.18 -3.40
N LYS A 118 12.80 12.11 -2.74
CA LYS A 118 14.15 12.51 -3.14
C LYS A 118 15.15 12.23 -2.04
N VAL A 119 16.38 11.92 -2.44
CA VAL A 119 17.47 11.63 -1.52
C VAL A 119 18.62 12.59 -1.76
N GLY A 120 19.20 13.09 -0.66
CA GLY A 120 20.49 13.74 -0.69
C GLY A 120 20.53 15.17 -1.17
N GLN A 121 19.47 15.88 -0.99
CA GLN A 121 19.43 17.29 -1.38
C GLN A 121 19.54 18.23 -0.21
#